data_1c2cfecd5d93b49e76a8eb80a5289fae
#
_entry.id   1c2cfecd5d93b49e76a8eb80a5289fae
#
_cell.length_a   1.000
_cell.length_b   1.000
_cell.length_c   1.000
_cell.angle_alpha   90.00
_cell.angle_beta   90.00
_cell.angle_gamma   90.00
#
_symmetry.space_group_name_H-M   'P 1'
#
loop_
_entity.id
_entity.type
_entity.pdbx_description
1 polymer ?
#
loop_
_entity_poly.entity_id
_entity_poly.type
_entity_poly.pdbx_seq_one_letter_code
_entity_poly.pdbx_strand_id
1 'polypeptide(L)'
;MKNLKHIALFLSCLVIASCTKDIDEKEPSNECSILDIQLTGQLGKATIERVDDNQGTVTLYIFEQADYPWEAVGVEALALSAYATADVSDGDTLDFRNPERKARIIVRSQTGKQVLWTVYLKPYDPFYVGTWAVSDIKIYLDQNISGNGTGKWDTSMGGSEFGLFASPELDNIITITMNEEMVDGKFTGKIINAAGADGLYGSFKGV
;
A
#
# COMPACT_ATOMS: atom_id res chain seq x y z
N MET A 1 38.71 53.54 42.89
CA MET A 1 37.53 52.71 42.78
C MET A 1 36.47 53.19 41.74
N LYS A 2 36.69 54.34 41.07
CA LYS A 2 35.71 54.82 40.01
C LYS A 2 35.89 54.17 38.65
N ASN A 3 37.09 53.67 38.32
CA ASN A 3 37.40 53.12 37.00
C ASN A 3 36.98 51.65 36.80
N LEU A 4 36.69 50.93 37.87
CA LEU A 4 36.29 49.51 37.83
C LEU A 4 34.85 49.33 37.34
N LYS A 5 33.99 50.32 37.58
CA LYS A 5 32.55 50.28 37.13
C LYS A 5 32.40 50.48 35.63
N HIS A 6 33.32 51.22 34.99
CA HIS A 6 33.25 51.44 33.54
C HIS A 6 33.81 50.29 32.73
N ILE A 7 34.80 49.55 33.30
CA ILE A 7 35.35 48.33 32.67
C ILE A 7 34.32 47.19 32.71
N ALA A 8 33.54 47.04 33.80
CA ALA A 8 32.48 46.06 33.88
C ALA A 8 31.32 46.35 32.92
N LEU A 9 31.02 47.62 32.66
CA LEU A 9 29.94 48.01 31.72
C LEU A 9 30.38 47.80 30.25
N PHE A 10 31.64 47.99 29.92
CA PHE A 10 32.19 47.75 28.58
C PHE A 10 32.28 46.25 28.24
N LEU A 11 32.61 45.43 29.24
CA LEU A 11 32.69 43.98 29.06
C LEU A 11 31.32 43.33 28.93
N SER A 12 30.26 43.92 29.52
CA SER A 12 28.88 43.47 29.40
C SER A 12 28.28 43.77 28.00
N CYS A 13 28.72 44.82 27.28
CA CYS A 13 28.24 45.13 25.94
C CYS A 13 28.91 44.28 24.83
N LEU A 14 30.06 43.63 25.11
CA LEU A 14 30.75 42.81 24.12
C LEU A 14 30.19 41.39 23.98
N VAL A 15 29.37 40.94 24.94
CA VAL A 15 28.82 39.56 24.95
C VAL A 15 27.49 39.47 24.18
N ILE A 16 26.87 40.59 23.80
CA ILE A 16 25.57 40.61 23.11
C ILE A 16 25.73 40.65 21.58
N ALA A 17 26.94 40.86 21.04
CA ALA A 17 27.17 40.97 19.59
C ALA A 17 27.59 39.65 18.91
N SER A 18 27.50 38.51 19.61
CA SER A 18 28.00 37.23 19.09
C SER A 18 26.95 36.19 18.79
N CYS A 19 25.67 36.54 18.67
CA CYS A 19 24.62 35.61 18.30
C CYS A 19 23.54 36.23 17.43
N THR A 20 23.93 36.82 16.34
CA THR A 20 23.07 36.95 15.17
C THR A 20 23.71 36.17 14.02
N LYS A 21 23.82 34.85 14.17
CA LYS A 21 23.83 34.01 13.01
C LYS A 21 22.39 34.09 12.50
N ASP A 22 22.21 34.68 11.35
CA ASP A 22 20.94 34.68 10.65
C ASP A 22 20.45 33.25 10.53
N ILE A 23 19.43 32.92 11.31
CA ILE A 23 18.79 31.59 11.35
C ILE A 23 17.93 31.38 10.07
N ASP A 24 17.92 32.32 9.14
CA ASP A 24 17.03 32.35 7.99
C ASP A 24 17.66 32.00 6.63
N GLU A 25 18.94 31.72 6.53
CA GLU A 25 19.46 31.07 5.32
C GLU A 25 19.31 29.55 5.47
N LYS A 26 18.11 29.04 5.25
CA LYS A 26 17.92 27.61 4.99
C LYS A 26 18.75 27.26 3.76
N GLU A 27 19.73 26.39 3.95
CA GLU A 27 20.46 25.84 2.81
C GLU A 27 19.45 25.25 1.81
N PRO A 28 19.61 25.53 0.50
CA PRO A 28 18.68 25.01 -0.49
C PRO A 28 18.59 23.49 -0.42
N SER A 29 17.38 22.98 -0.45
CA SER A 29 17.13 21.53 -0.33
C SER A 29 17.62 20.78 -1.56
N ASN A 30 18.34 19.69 -1.34
CA ASN A 30 18.73 18.71 -2.35
C ASN A 30 17.69 17.58 -2.52
N GLU A 31 16.62 17.59 -1.73
CA GLU A 31 15.61 16.57 -1.76
C GLU A 31 14.80 16.63 -3.06
N CYS A 32 14.65 15.47 -3.72
CA CYS A 32 13.90 15.32 -4.96
C CYS A 32 13.19 13.94 -4.99
N SER A 33 12.34 13.72 -4.01
CA SER A 33 11.59 12.48 -3.84
C SER A 33 10.11 12.67 -4.14
N ILE A 34 9.50 11.65 -4.73
CA ILE A 34 8.06 11.45 -4.69
C ILE A 34 7.75 10.86 -3.32
N LEU A 35 6.83 11.48 -2.58
CA LEU A 35 6.38 11.04 -1.27
C LEU A 35 5.06 10.26 -1.36
N ASP A 36 4.20 10.65 -2.29
CA ASP A 36 2.96 9.95 -2.62
C ASP A 36 2.56 10.29 -4.05
N ILE A 37 1.81 9.39 -4.68
CA ILE A 37 1.18 9.61 -5.98
C ILE A 37 -0.11 8.81 -6.05
N GLN A 38 -1.13 9.43 -6.64
CA GLN A 38 -2.41 8.80 -6.90
C GLN A 38 -2.76 8.95 -8.37
N LEU A 39 -3.08 7.84 -9.01
CA LEU A 39 -3.51 7.79 -10.40
C LEU A 39 -4.96 7.34 -10.50
N THR A 40 -5.65 7.76 -11.54
CA THR A 40 -7.03 7.35 -11.80
C THR A 40 -7.16 5.83 -11.86
N GLY A 41 -8.08 5.29 -11.06
CA GLY A 41 -8.31 3.84 -10.97
C GLY A 41 -7.26 3.06 -10.18
N GLN A 42 -6.37 3.76 -9.45
CA GLN A 42 -5.36 3.12 -8.61
C GLN A 42 -5.98 2.31 -7.47
N LEU A 43 -5.37 1.18 -7.19
CA LEU A 43 -5.71 0.29 -6.09
C LEU A 43 -4.68 0.38 -4.96
N GLY A 44 -5.16 0.80 -3.80
CA GLY A 44 -4.30 0.92 -2.62
C GLY A 44 -3.30 2.07 -2.72
N LYS A 45 -2.20 1.94 -2.01
CA LYS A 45 -1.12 2.95 -1.99
C LYS A 45 -0.01 2.58 -2.96
N ALA A 46 0.65 3.60 -3.51
CA ALA A 46 1.86 3.43 -4.29
C ALA A 46 3.00 2.86 -3.42
N THR A 47 3.77 1.94 -3.97
CA THR A 47 5.05 1.53 -3.41
C THR A 47 6.14 2.38 -4.03
N ILE A 48 6.83 3.19 -3.22
CA ILE A 48 7.81 4.17 -3.66
C ILE A 48 9.17 3.76 -3.13
N GLU A 49 10.14 3.56 -4.02
CA GLU A 49 11.48 3.10 -3.66
C GLU A 49 12.54 3.95 -4.33
N ARG A 50 13.53 4.38 -3.55
CA ARG A 50 14.72 5.02 -4.08
C ARG A 50 15.71 3.94 -4.53
N VAL A 51 16.08 3.94 -5.81
CA VAL A 51 17.02 2.95 -6.36
C VAL A 51 18.46 3.40 -6.13
N ASP A 52 18.74 4.65 -6.46
CA ASP A 52 20.04 5.31 -6.27
C ASP A 52 19.89 6.83 -6.18
N ASP A 53 20.99 7.56 -6.25
CA ASP A 53 21.00 9.03 -6.17
C ASP A 53 20.25 9.73 -7.30
N ASN A 54 20.09 9.08 -8.44
CA ASN A 54 19.51 9.66 -9.66
C ASN A 54 18.25 8.97 -10.14
N GLN A 55 17.87 7.85 -9.52
CA GLN A 55 16.75 7.03 -9.95
C GLN A 55 15.88 6.58 -8.77
N GLY A 56 14.59 6.52 -9.04
CA GLY A 56 13.59 5.93 -8.15
C GLY A 56 12.54 5.17 -8.94
N THR A 57 11.80 4.34 -8.26
CA THR A 57 10.67 3.58 -8.82
C THR A 57 9.41 3.83 -8.01
N VAL A 58 8.29 3.85 -8.71
CA VAL A 58 6.95 3.86 -8.14
C VAL A 58 6.20 2.69 -8.75
N THR A 59 5.65 1.84 -7.92
CA THR A 59 4.79 0.73 -8.38
C THR A 59 3.38 0.95 -7.87
N LEU A 60 2.43 0.94 -8.81
CA LEU A 60 1.01 1.09 -8.57
C LEU A 60 0.27 -0.10 -9.16
N TYR A 61 -0.89 -0.39 -8.60
CA TYR A 61 -1.77 -1.42 -9.12
C TYR A 61 -3.10 -0.82 -9.55
N ILE A 62 -3.67 -1.37 -10.61
CA ILE A 62 -5.01 -1.03 -11.10
C ILE A 62 -5.81 -2.30 -11.33
N PHE A 63 -7.12 -2.14 -11.38
CA PHE A 63 -7.98 -3.17 -11.97
C PHE A 63 -8.01 -2.96 -13.47
N GLU A 64 -7.43 -3.90 -14.23
CA GLU A 64 -7.37 -3.79 -15.68
C GLU A 64 -8.77 -4.01 -16.28
N GLN A 65 -9.33 -2.96 -16.86
CA GLN A 65 -10.58 -3.00 -17.62
C GLN A 65 -10.25 -2.91 -19.12
N ALA A 66 -11.14 -3.44 -19.94
CA ALA A 66 -10.93 -3.47 -21.40
C ALA A 66 -10.75 -2.07 -22.03
N ASP A 67 -11.36 -1.06 -21.44
CA ASP A 67 -11.36 0.34 -21.90
C ASP A 67 -10.50 1.26 -21.01
N TYR A 68 -9.58 0.71 -20.22
CA TYR A 68 -8.70 1.51 -19.37
C TYR A 68 -7.88 2.49 -20.21
N PRO A 69 -7.84 3.80 -19.87
CA PRO A 69 -7.26 4.85 -20.70
C PRO A 69 -5.73 4.89 -20.66
N TRP A 70 -5.05 3.83 -21.09
CA TRP A 70 -3.59 3.68 -21.01
C TRP A 70 -2.79 4.83 -21.61
N GLU A 71 -3.35 5.58 -22.55
CA GLU A 71 -2.68 6.72 -23.19
C GLU A 71 -2.73 8.00 -22.38
N ALA A 72 -3.66 8.10 -21.40
CA ALA A 72 -3.93 9.33 -20.68
C ALA A 72 -4.42 9.03 -19.26
N VAL A 73 -3.63 8.30 -18.48
CA VAL A 73 -3.96 8.01 -17.07
C VAL A 73 -3.78 9.26 -16.24
N GLY A 74 -4.87 9.74 -15.62
CA GLY A 74 -4.87 10.98 -14.84
C GLY A 74 -4.03 10.87 -13.56
N VAL A 75 -3.29 11.93 -13.26
CA VAL A 75 -2.61 12.14 -11.98
C VAL A 75 -3.58 12.88 -11.06
N GLU A 76 -4.13 12.19 -10.09
CA GLU A 76 -5.10 12.76 -9.14
C GLU A 76 -4.41 13.54 -8.02
N ALA A 77 -3.25 13.05 -7.59
CA ALA A 77 -2.42 13.74 -6.60
C ALA A 77 -0.95 13.35 -6.75
N LEU A 78 -0.05 14.30 -6.53
CA LEU A 78 1.40 14.09 -6.51
C LEU A 78 2.02 14.87 -5.35
N ALA A 79 2.50 14.18 -4.34
CA ALA A 79 3.20 14.77 -3.22
C ALA A 79 4.72 14.61 -3.38
N LEU A 80 5.44 15.72 -3.31
CA LEU A 80 6.89 15.78 -3.45
C LEU A 80 7.55 16.17 -2.13
N SER A 81 8.86 15.91 -2.03
CA SER A 81 9.68 16.47 -0.96
C SER A 81 9.66 18.00 -0.97
N ALA A 82 9.93 18.62 0.19
CA ALA A 82 9.87 20.07 0.36
C ALA A 82 10.72 20.81 -0.69
N TYR A 83 10.11 21.82 -1.32
CA TYR A 83 10.71 22.65 -2.37
C TYR A 83 11.09 21.91 -3.67
N ALA A 84 10.77 20.65 -3.81
CA ALA A 84 10.95 19.93 -5.07
C ALA A 84 9.82 20.29 -6.06
N THR A 85 10.14 20.18 -7.33
CA THR A 85 9.19 20.34 -8.46
C THR A 85 9.28 19.12 -9.36
N ALA A 86 8.21 18.83 -10.09
CA ALA A 86 8.21 17.78 -11.10
C ALA A 86 7.80 18.34 -12.46
N ASP A 87 8.04 17.58 -13.52
CA ASP A 87 7.55 17.86 -14.88
C ASP A 87 6.09 17.42 -15.09
N VAL A 88 5.45 16.90 -14.03
CA VAL A 88 4.05 16.47 -13.95
C VAL A 88 3.44 17.05 -12.69
N SER A 89 2.17 17.38 -12.72
CA SER A 89 1.39 17.92 -11.60
C SER A 89 0.01 17.27 -11.50
N ASP A 90 -0.72 17.59 -10.43
CA ASP A 90 -2.11 17.19 -10.26
C ASP A 90 -2.95 17.64 -11.46
N GLY A 91 -3.75 16.75 -12.01
CA GLY A 91 -4.58 16.98 -13.20
C GLY A 91 -3.91 16.70 -14.53
N ASP A 92 -2.60 16.47 -14.57
CA ASP A 92 -1.91 16.01 -15.79
C ASP A 92 -2.19 14.52 -16.05
N THR A 93 -1.69 14.03 -17.19
CA THR A 93 -1.85 12.62 -17.58
C THR A 93 -0.50 11.97 -17.88
N LEU A 94 -0.42 10.67 -17.67
CA LEU A 94 0.74 9.83 -17.98
C LEU A 94 0.37 8.78 -19.05
N ASP A 95 1.30 8.51 -19.97
CA ASP A 95 1.13 7.51 -21.04
C ASP A 95 1.79 6.17 -20.66
N PHE A 96 0.98 5.13 -20.51
CA PHE A 96 1.37 3.77 -20.17
C PHE A 96 1.17 2.77 -21.31
N ARG A 97 1.03 3.18 -22.56
CA ARG A 97 0.78 2.28 -23.71
C ARG A 97 1.95 1.34 -24.04
N ASN A 98 3.15 1.64 -23.53
CA ASN A 98 4.29 0.77 -23.79
C ASN A 98 4.11 -0.62 -23.15
N PRO A 99 4.78 -1.69 -23.69
CA PRO A 99 4.60 -3.06 -23.19
C PRO A 99 4.90 -3.27 -21.71
N GLU A 100 5.77 -2.42 -21.14
CA GLU A 100 6.16 -2.51 -19.75
C GLU A 100 5.21 -1.74 -18.81
N ARG A 101 4.18 -1.06 -19.37
CA ARG A 101 3.23 -0.24 -18.61
C ARG A 101 3.95 0.72 -17.66
N LYS A 102 4.87 1.50 -18.21
CA LYS A 102 5.67 2.45 -17.41
C LYS A 102 5.60 3.86 -17.99
N ALA A 103 5.64 4.84 -17.10
CA ALA A 103 5.81 6.26 -17.41
C ALA A 103 7.02 6.81 -16.65
N ARG A 104 7.39 8.07 -16.91
CA ARG A 104 8.53 8.72 -16.28
C ARG A 104 8.11 10.06 -15.70
N ILE A 105 8.64 10.38 -14.53
CA ILE A 105 8.50 11.67 -13.88
C ILE A 105 9.90 12.15 -13.49
N ILE A 106 10.25 13.37 -13.86
CA ILE A 106 11.51 13.99 -13.46
C ILE A 106 11.23 14.94 -12.29
N VAL A 107 11.78 14.61 -11.13
CA VAL A 107 11.69 15.47 -9.95
C VAL A 107 12.98 16.26 -9.79
N ARG A 108 12.84 17.56 -9.57
CA ARG A 108 13.96 18.52 -9.40
C ARG A 108 13.93 19.09 -8.00
N SER A 109 15.10 19.10 -7.36
CA SER A 109 15.28 19.78 -6.08
C SER A 109 15.45 21.29 -6.26
N GLN A 110 15.43 22.02 -5.15
CA GLN A 110 15.71 23.46 -5.13
C GLN A 110 17.12 23.81 -5.62
N THR A 111 18.10 22.93 -5.44
CA THR A 111 19.49 23.10 -5.93
C THR A 111 19.66 22.71 -7.39
N GLY A 112 18.62 22.20 -8.06
CA GLY A 112 18.69 21.76 -9.45
C GLY A 112 19.10 20.29 -9.64
N LYS A 113 19.33 19.52 -8.57
CA LYS A 113 19.50 18.06 -8.65
C LYS A 113 18.24 17.45 -9.26
N GLN A 114 18.42 16.45 -10.12
CA GLN A 114 17.30 15.77 -10.77
C GLN A 114 17.33 14.28 -10.46
N VAL A 115 16.15 13.72 -10.31
CA VAL A 115 15.92 12.28 -10.15
C VAL A 115 14.85 11.84 -11.12
N LEU A 116 15.17 10.78 -11.87
CA LEU A 116 14.23 10.12 -12.76
C LEU A 116 13.44 9.07 -11.99
N TRP A 117 12.15 9.27 -11.87
CA TRP A 117 11.23 8.32 -11.29
C TRP A 117 10.54 7.52 -12.40
N THR A 118 10.69 6.20 -12.37
CA THR A 118 9.95 5.29 -13.27
C THR A 118 8.72 4.81 -12.55
N VAL A 119 7.57 5.14 -13.10
CA VAL A 119 6.25 4.74 -12.58
C VAL A 119 5.79 3.50 -13.33
N TYR A 120 5.57 2.41 -12.63
CA TYR A 120 5.03 1.16 -13.16
C TYR A 120 3.56 1.03 -12.76
N LEU A 121 2.70 0.83 -13.73
CA LEU A 121 1.28 0.61 -13.53
C LEU A 121 0.95 -0.85 -13.86
N LYS A 122 0.75 -1.66 -12.82
CA LYS A 122 0.57 -3.11 -12.95
C LYS A 122 -0.90 -3.50 -12.80
N PRO A 123 -1.40 -4.43 -13.61
CA PRO A 123 -2.67 -5.06 -13.34
C PRO A 123 -2.64 -5.75 -11.98
N TYR A 124 -3.71 -5.58 -11.22
CA TYR A 124 -3.91 -6.32 -9.99
C TYR A 124 -4.51 -7.69 -10.33
N ASP A 125 -3.73 -8.73 -10.10
CA ASP A 125 -4.15 -10.12 -10.28
C ASP A 125 -4.24 -10.78 -8.89
N PRO A 126 -5.43 -10.81 -8.27
CA PRO A 126 -5.60 -11.42 -6.97
C PRO A 126 -5.53 -12.95 -7.08
N PHE A 127 -4.48 -13.52 -6.52
CA PHE A 127 -4.20 -14.96 -6.55
C PHE A 127 -5.35 -15.85 -6.02
N TYR A 128 -6.28 -15.29 -5.26
CA TYR A 128 -7.42 -16.02 -4.68
C TYR A 128 -8.66 -16.03 -5.59
N VAL A 129 -8.73 -15.21 -6.63
CA VAL A 129 -9.82 -15.24 -7.62
C VAL A 129 -9.64 -16.47 -8.50
N GLY A 130 -10.74 -17.22 -8.68
CA GLY A 130 -10.72 -18.45 -9.47
C GLY A 130 -11.58 -19.55 -8.88
N THR A 131 -11.37 -20.76 -9.35
CA THR A 131 -12.06 -21.94 -8.90
C THR A 131 -11.10 -22.88 -8.20
N TRP A 132 -11.45 -23.24 -6.98
CA TRP A 132 -10.62 -24.00 -6.06
C TRP A 132 -11.31 -25.26 -5.62
N ALA A 133 -10.62 -26.40 -5.68
CA ALA A 133 -11.06 -27.63 -5.04
C ALA A 133 -10.66 -27.62 -3.55
N VAL A 134 -11.56 -28.01 -2.69
CA VAL A 134 -11.25 -28.17 -1.27
C VAL A 134 -10.52 -29.50 -1.08
N SER A 135 -9.25 -29.44 -0.66
CA SER A 135 -8.42 -30.64 -0.45
C SER A 135 -8.22 -30.99 1.03
N ASP A 136 -8.39 -30.02 1.92
CA ASP A 136 -8.25 -30.21 3.37
C ASP A 136 -9.00 -29.10 4.11
N ILE A 137 -9.63 -29.43 5.23
CA ILE A 137 -10.32 -28.48 6.11
C ILE A 137 -9.79 -28.66 7.52
N LYS A 138 -9.26 -27.56 8.08
CA LYS A 138 -8.82 -27.49 9.47
C LYS A 138 -9.68 -26.50 10.23
N ILE A 139 -10.43 -27.00 11.20
CA ILE A 139 -11.30 -26.17 12.05
C ILE A 139 -10.59 -25.96 13.37
N TYR A 140 -10.43 -24.69 13.74
CA TYR A 140 -9.88 -24.27 15.02
C TYR A 140 -11.04 -23.77 15.89
N LEU A 141 -11.32 -24.50 16.99
CA LEU A 141 -12.32 -24.09 17.95
C LEU A 141 -11.61 -23.47 19.16
N ASP A 142 -11.88 -22.20 19.42
CA ASP A 142 -11.46 -21.52 20.65
C ASP A 142 -12.50 -21.75 21.76
N GLN A 143 -12.75 -23.00 22.06
CA GLN A 143 -13.60 -23.38 23.18
C GLN A 143 -12.84 -24.26 24.17
N ASN A 144 -12.85 -23.81 25.39
CA ASN A 144 -12.37 -24.57 26.53
C ASN A 144 -13.38 -25.68 26.86
N ILE A 145 -13.43 -26.72 26.03
CA ILE A 145 -14.23 -27.89 26.28
C ILE A 145 -13.47 -28.75 27.30
N SER A 146 -13.95 -28.83 28.51
CA SER A 146 -13.39 -29.64 29.60
C SER A 146 -12.04 -29.16 30.17
N GLY A 147 -11.74 -27.89 30.17
CA GLY A 147 -10.56 -27.35 30.88
C GLY A 147 -9.20 -27.54 30.19
N ASN A 148 -9.15 -28.04 28.97
CA ASN A 148 -7.92 -28.35 28.25
C ASN A 148 -7.77 -27.58 26.94
N GLY A 149 -7.66 -26.24 26.98
CA GLY A 149 -7.11 -25.42 25.89
C GLY A 149 -7.73 -25.57 24.49
N THR A 150 -7.23 -24.77 23.57
CA THR A 150 -7.57 -24.76 22.14
C THR A 150 -7.34 -26.13 21.49
N GLY A 151 -8.42 -26.76 21.02
CA GLY A 151 -8.35 -28.00 20.24
C GLY A 151 -8.22 -27.71 18.75
N LYS A 152 -7.25 -28.32 18.09
CA LYS A 152 -7.18 -28.39 16.64
C LYS A 152 -7.96 -29.61 16.18
N TRP A 153 -8.96 -29.42 15.32
CA TRP A 153 -9.72 -30.49 14.73
C TRP A 153 -9.26 -30.74 13.30
N ASP A 154 -8.96 -31.97 13.03
CA ASP A 154 -8.65 -32.49 11.70
C ASP A 154 -9.93 -33.22 11.18
N THR A 155 -10.21 -33.10 9.90
CA THR A 155 -11.35 -33.78 9.26
C THR A 155 -11.32 -35.29 9.39
N SER A 156 -10.13 -35.88 9.65
CA SER A 156 -9.95 -37.30 9.92
C SER A 156 -10.51 -37.76 11.28
N MET A 157 -10.78 -36.83 12.19
CA MET A 157 -11.21 -37.15 13.57
C MET A 157 -12.72 -37.31 13.74
N GLY A 158 -13.50 -37.36 12.66
CA GLY A 158 -14.93 -37.64 12.70
C GLY A 158 -15.68 -36.78 13.72
N GLY A 159 -15.93 -35.53 13.39
CA GLY A 159 -16.54 -34.53 14.28
C GLY A 159 -17.99 -34.80 14.70
N SER A 160 -18.43 -36.06 14.68
CA SER A 160 -19.82 -36.47 15.02
C SER A 160 -20.19 -36.15 16.47
N GLU A 161 -19.21 -36.15 17.39
CA GLU A 161 -19.47 -35.87 18.81
C GLU A 161 -19.86 -34.40 19.06
N PHE A 162 -19.48 -33.49 18.12
CA PHE A 162 -19.78 -32.05 18.22
C PHE A 162 -20.73 -31.56 17.12
N GLY A 163 -21.33 -32.47 16.33
CA GLY A 163 -22.24 -32.11 15.24
C GLY A 163 -21.52 -31.41 14.05
N LEU A 164 -20.19 -31.55 13.94
CA LEU A 164 -19.42 -31.02 12.84
C LEU A 164 -19.13 -32.13 11.82
N PHE A 165 -19.75 -32.04 10.66
CA PHE A 165 -19.54 -32.95 9.54
C PHE A 165 -18.91 -32.20 8.40
N ALA A 166 -17.58 -32.09 8.43
CA ALA A 166 -16.82 -31.35 7.41
C ALA A 166 -16.44 -32.23 6.21
N SER A 167 -16.49 -33.56 6.32
CA SER A 167 -16.10 -34.47 5.26
C SER A 167 -16.83 -34.26 3.91
N PRO A 168 -18.14 -33.90 3.87
CA PRO A 168 -18.80 -33.56 2.60
C PRO A 168 -18.25 -32.30 1.92
N GLU A 169 -17.48 -31.45 2.61
CA GLU A 169 -16.86 -30.27 2.00
C GLU A 169 -15.59 -30.61 1.23
N LEU A 170 -15.03 -31.83 1.37
CA LEU A 170 -13.69 -32.15 0.78
C LEU A 170 -13.74 -32.36 -0.73
N ASP A 171 -14.89 -32.52 -1.34
CA ASP A 171 -15.07 -32.59 -2.80
C ASP A 171 -15.73 -31.33 -3.36
N ASN A 172 -16.02 -30.34 -2.50
CA ASN A 172 -16.63 -29.09 -2.91
C ASN A 172 -15.71 -28.22 -3.75
N ILE A 173 -16.36 -27.41 -4.56
CA ILE A 173 -15.70 -26.43 -5.42
C ILE A 173 -16.04 -25.03 -4.92
N ILE A 174 -15.01 -24.29 -4.54
CA ILE A 174 -15.16 -22.89 -4.15
C ILE A 174 -14.79 -22.01 -5.34
N THR A 175 -15.73 -21.22 -5.81
CA THR A 175 -15.50 -20.22 -6.85
C THR A 175 -15.50 -18.83 -6.22
N ILE A 176 -14.39 -18.12 -6.37
CA ILE A 176 -14.23 -16.73 -5.92
C ILE A 176 -14.20 -15.85 -7.16
N THR A 177 -15.13 -14.92 -7.25
CA THR A 177 -15.18 -13.91 -8.31
C THR A 177 -15.06 -12.53 -7.69
N MET A 178 -14.46 -11.61 -8.45
CA MET A 178 -14.37 -10.20 -8.09
C MET A 178 -15.16 -9.37 -9.09
N ASN A 179 -15.88 -8.36 -8.59
CA ASN A 179 -16.57 -7.40 -9.44
C ASN A 179 -15.55 -6.40 -10.01
N GLU A 180 -15.81 -5.94 -11.23
CA GLU A 180 -14.97 -4.94 -11.91
C GLU A 180 -15.07 -3.56 -11.27
N GLU A 181 -16.19 -3.27 -10.60
CA GLU A 181 -16.43 -1.99 -9.95
C GLU A 181 -16.11 -2.03 -8.46
N MET A 182 -15.42 -1.00 -7.99
CA MET A 182 -15.20 -0.78 -6.57
C MET A 182 -16.41 -0.05 -5.97
N VAL A 183 -16.82 -0.48 -4.79
CA VAL A 183 -17.86 0.20 -4.00
C VAL A 183 -17.20 0.81 -2.76
N ASP A 184 -17.28 2.10 -2.60
CA ASP A 184 -16.67 2.86 -1.50
C ASP A 184 -15.15 2.57 -1.35
N GLY A 185 -14.43 2.48 -2.47
CA GLY A 185 -13.01 2.20 -2.49
C GLY A 185 -12.63 0.76 -2.08
N LYS A 186 -13.60 -0.17 -2.04
CA LYS A 186 -13.41 -1.56 -1.66
C LYS A 186 -13.79 -2.49 -2.80
N PHE A 187 -13.02 -3.57 -2.95
CA PHE A 187 -13.39 -4.65 -3.82
C PHE A 187 -14.61 -5.37 -3.27
N THR A 188 -15.52 -5.70 -4.17
CA THR A 188 -16.66 -6.58 -3.91
C THR A 188 -16.56 -7.81 -4.79
N GLY A 189 -17.24 -8.87 -4.39
CA GLY A 189 -17.24 -10.11 -5.17
C GLY A 189 -18.18 -11.14 -4.57
N LYS A 190 -18.09 -12.36 -5.09
CA LYS A 190 -18.87 -13.50 -4.61
C LYS A 190 -17.94 -14.66 -4.29
N ILE A 191 -18.27 -15.35 -3.21
CA ILE A 191 -17.71 -16.67 -2.89
C ILE A 191 -18.87 -17.65 -3.00
N ILE A 192 -18.75 -18.60 -3.89
CA ILE A 192 -19.74 -19.65 -4.12
C ILE A 192 -19.10 -20.96 -3.70
N ASN A 193 -19.73 -21.65 -2.75
CA ASN A 193 -19.42 -23.03 -2.41
C ASN A 193 -20.44 -23.92 -3.15
N ALA A 194 -19.97 -24.72 -4.08
CA ALA A 194 -20.78 -25.68 -4.80
C ALA A 194 -20.51 -27.09 -4.26
N ALA A 195 -21.54 -27.81 -3.94
CA ALA A 195 -21.44 -29.22 -3.56
C ALA A 195 -20.69 -30.01 -4.63
N GLY A 196 -19.79 -30.86 -4.20
CA GLY A 196 -18.97 -31.67 -5.08
C GLY A 196 -19.74 -32.85 -5.67
N ALA A 197 -19.05 -33.95 -5.90
CA ALA A 197 -19.60 -35.13 -6.52
C ALA A 197 -20.66 -35.83 -5.68
N ASP A 198 -20.62 -35.69 -4.35
CA ASP A 198 -21.58 -36.27 -3.43
C ASP A 198 -22.89 -35.47 -3.31
N GLY A 199 -22.91 -34.23 -3.82
CA GLY A 199 -24.04 -33.31 -3.77
C GLY A 199 -24.40 -32.82 -2.37
N LEU A 200 -23.50 -32.93 -1.40
CA LEU A 200 -23.73 -32.62 0.01
C LEU A 200 -22.89 -31.40 0.44
N TYR A 201 -23.31 -30.83 1.55
CA TYR A 201 -22.58 -29.79 2.27
C TYR A 201 -22.31 -30.25 3.71
N GLY A 202 -21.20 -29.84 4.25
CA GLY A 202 -20.87 -30.03 5.64
C GLY A 202 -21.90 -29.40 6.57
N SER A 203 -22.10 -29.99 7.73
CA SER A 203 -22.99 -29.44 8.76
C SER A 203 -22.16 -28.90 9.92
N PHE A 204 -22.24 -27.59 10.12
CA PHE A 204 -21.58 -26.89 11.22
C PHE A 204 -22.65 -26.41 12.20
N LYS A 205 -23.12 -27.33 13.05
CA LYS A 205 -24.05 -26.96 14.13
C LYS A 205 -23.21 -26.33 15.25
N GLY A 206 -23.40 -25.03 15.48
CA GLY A 206 -22.89 -24.40 16.67
C GLY A 206 -23.47 -25.05 17.92
N VAL A 207 -22.65 -25.31 18.91
CA VAL A 207 -23.04 -25.80 20.23
C VAL A 207 -23.47 -24.59 21.06
#